data_37a7060a6d17bcf2779773a87f88fe0b
#
_entry.id   37a7060a6d17bcf2779773a87f88fe0b
#
_cell.length_a   1.000
_cell.length_b   1.000
_cell.length_c   1.000
_cell.angle_alpha   90.00
_cell.angle_beta   90.00
_cell.angle_gamma   90.00
#
_symmetry.space_group_name_H-M   'P 1'
#
loop_
_entity.id
_entity.type
_entity.pdbx_description
1 polymer ?
#
loop_
_entity_poly.entity_id
_entity_poly.type
_entity_poly.pdbx_seq_one_letter_code
_entity_poly.pdbx_strand_id
1 'polypeptide(L)'
;GSVGCYLLDYLVSLGDSQLRLVVVGRNAEKMQMDINIIRTASTIRHQCRSEIKVVDNCDLNDVNSIAAVLEAEKPDFIVNSSRVYSGLKYGSISWSNLRAYGIWTPLSIRYAKNIMEAYDKANCEAISINTSYSDAVIPWLKSAGKAYFDFGSGNLNHLVPRIKFYIAEKYGIKNFNDIDVTIAVSHFHDVVISKEGHAEGQDILLDIKFQGKDMDFNKEELLKSCSIAMPVDQKRNMMNASSNFDIIFSVLTALREEKQVKIHTPGVNGEIGGYPIIIDGVTATAKFDESVWTIDQMRKANRESIYCDGV
;
A
#
# COMPACT_ATOMS: atom_id res chain seq x y z
N GLY A 1 14.23 6.61 1.81
CA GLY A 1 13.29 7.22 2.77
C GLY A 1 12.75 6.19 3.75
N SER A 2 12.05 6.64 4.84
CA SER A 2 11.64 5.77 5.94
C SER A 2 10.74 4.59 5.51
N VAL A 3 9.82 4.78 4.58
CA VAL A 3 9.01 3.66 4.05
C VAL A 3 9.90 2.62 3.40
N GLY A 4 10.82 3.03 2.52
CA GLY A 4 11.75 2.10 1.86
C GLY A 4 12.68 1.38 2.84
N CYS A 5 13.16 2.09 3.89
CA CYS A 5 14.01 1.46 4.92
C CYS A 5 13.26 0.39 5.72
N TYR A 6 12.02 0.67 6.15
CA TYR A 6 11.20 -0.32 6.86
C TYR A 6 10.84 -1.50 5.94
N LEU A 7 10.48 -1.24 4.68
CA LEU A 7 10.19 -2.31 3.74
C LEU A 7 11.42 -3.20 3.51
N LEU A 8 12.61 -2.60 3.35
CA LEU A 8 13.85 -3.35 3.20
C LEU A 8 14.11 -4.24 4.43
N ASP A 9 13.94 -3.72 5.66
CA ASP A 9 14.09 -4.51 6.88
C ASP A 9 13.10 -5.69 6.93
N TYR A 10 11.86 -5.47 6.54
CA TYR A 10 10.84 -6.54 6.51
C TYR A 10 11.18 -7.63 5.49
N LEU A 11 11.58 -7.25 4.29
CA LEU A 11 11.96 -8.22 3.25
C LEU A 11 13.23 -9.00 3.63
N VAL A 12 14.23 -8.34 4.18
CA VAL A 12 15.45 -9.02 4.68
C VAL A 12 15.11 -9.95 5.83
N SER A 13 14.15 -9.58 6.69
CA SER A 13 13.73 -10.37 7.85
C SER A 13 12.98 -11.66 7.47
N LEU A 14 12.55 -11.82 6.22
CA LEU A 14 12.05 -13.11 5.71
C LEU A 14 13.13 -14.19 5.72
N GLY A 15 14.41 -13.82 5.70
CA GLY A 15 15.52 -14.76 5.63
C GLY A 15 15.56 -15.58 4.33
N ASP A 16 14.96 -15.05 3.28
CA ASP A 16 14.85 -15.69 1.98
C ASP A 16 16.08 -15.37 1.11
N SER A 17 16.87 -16.40 0.81
CA SER A 17 18.08 -16.25 -0.02
C SER A 17 17.80 -16.10 -1.52
N GLN A 18 16.57 -16.28 -1.96
CA GLN A 18 16.18 -16.05 -3.36
C GLN A 18 15.88 -14.57 -3.65
N LEU A 19 15.72 -13.75 -2.60
CA LEU A 19 15.45 -12.33 -2.77
C LEU A 19 16.74 -11.57 -3.09
N ARG A 20 16.70 -10.82 -4.18
CA ARG A 20 17.68 -9.81 -4.56
C ARG A 20 17.02 -8.44 -4.44
N LEU A 21 17.46 -7.65 -3.47
CA LEU A 21 16.85 -6.38 -3.08
C LEU A 21 17.68 -5.23 -3.65
N VAL A 22 17.14 -4.48 -4.61
CA VAL A 22 17.81 -3.35 -5.25
C VAL A 22 17.28 -2.05 -4.67
N VAL A 23 18.13 -1.31 -3.97
CA VAL A 23 17.80 -0.02 -3.37
C VAL A 23 18.26 1.09 -4.32
N VAL A 24 17.30 1.83 -4.86
CA VAL A 24 17.55 2.85 -5.89
C VAL A 24 17.37 4.25 -5.31
N GLY A 25 18.28 5.17 -5.60
CA GLY A 25 18.17 6.56 -5.17
C GLY A 25 19.30 7.45 -5.66
N ARG A 26 19.35 8.69 -5.15
CA ARG A 26 20.32 9.72 -5.60
C ARG A 26 21.60 9.80 -4.77
N ASN A 27 21.65 9.18 -3.61
CA ASN A 27 22.75 9.30 -2.66
C ASN A 27 23.14 7.96 -2.11
N ALA A 28 24.17 7.34 -2.69
CA ALA A 28 24.67 6.01 -2.31
C ALA A 28 25.11 5.96 -0.84
N GLU A 29 25.86 6.96 -0.37
CA GLU A 29 26.40 6.98 0.99
C GLU A 29 25.28 6.93 2.04
N LYS A 30 24.26 7.80 1.87
CA LYS A 30 23.12 7.81 2.78
C LYS A 30 22.34 6.50 2.75
N MET A 31 22.11 5.92 1.57
CA MET A 31 21.44 4.62 1.45
C MET A 31 22.27 3.53 2.11
N GLN A 32 23.59 3.55 1.92
CA GLN A 32 24.47 2.53 2.51
C GLN A 32 24.50 2.58 4.05
N MET A 33 24.42 3.78 4.65
CA MET A 33 24.29 3.88 6.12
C MET A 33 23.03 3.21 6.66
N ASP A 34 21.88 3.48 6.04
CA ASP A 34 20.61 2.83 6.41
C ASP A 34 20.68 1.31 6.20
N ILE A 35 21.25 0.85 5.08
CA ILE A 35 21.42 -0.58 4.77
C ILE A 35 22.36 -1.26 5.78
N ASN A 36 23.44 -0.61 6.22
CA ASN A 36 24.36 -1.16 7.20
C ASN A 36 23.66 -1.45 8.54
N ILE A 37 22.77 -0.57 8.98
CA ILE A 37 21.96 -0.79 10.18
C ILE A 37 21.06 -2.01 9.98
N ILE A 38 20.32 -2.06 8.87
CA ILE A 38 19.38 -3.15 8.56
C ILE A 38 20.14 -4.50 8.47
N ARG A 39 21.25 -4.53 7.75
CA ARG A 39 22.09 -5.75 7.64
C ARG A 39 22.61 -6.21 8.99
N THR A 40 23.12 -5.29 9.80
CA THR A 40 23.62 -5.63 11.14
C THR A 40 22.51 -6.18 12.01
N ALA A 41 21.36 -5.48 12.08
CA ALA A 41 20.23 -5.90 12.89
C ALA A 41 19.65 -7.25 12.43
N SER A 42 19.50 -7.48 11.13
CA SER A 42 19.01 -8.76 10.60
C SER A 42 20.03 -9.90 10.76
N THR A 43 21.33 -9.59 10.74
CA THR A 43 22.37 -10.58 11.05
C THR A 43 22.33 -11.02 12.52
N ILE A 44 22.09 -10.10 13.45
CA ILE A 44 21.87 -10.42 14.86
C ILE A 44 20.65 -11.35 15.04
N ARG A 45 19.61 -11.15 14.24
CA ARG A 45 18.39 -12.00 14.22
C ARG A 45 18.57 -13.30 13.42
N HIS A 46 19.75 -13.55 12.82
CA HIS A 46 20.04 -14.71 11.94
C HIS A 46 19.17 -14.77 10.67
N GLN A 47 18.74 -13.63 10.15
CA GLN A 47 17.80 -13.51 9.02
C GLN A 47 18.42 -12.89 7.75
N CYS A 48 19.62 -12.31 7.81
CA CYS A 48 20.27 -11.65 6.67
C CYS A 48 20.79 -12.66 5.64
N ARG A 49 19.93 -13.09 4.72
CA ARG A 49 20.28 -14.07 3.66
C ARG A 49 20.10 -13.51 2.26
N SER A 50 19.31 -12.44 2.08
CA SER A 50 19.04 -11.81 0.80
C SER A 50 20.25 -11.02 0.30
N GLU A 51 20.43 -10.97 -1.03
CA GLU A 51 21.36 -10.03 -1.64
C GLU A 51 20.80 -8.61 -1.56
N ILE A 52 21.63 -7.63 -1.21
CA ILE A 52 21.27 -6.22 -1.20
C ILE A 52 22.24 -5.43 -2.09
N LYS A 53 21.71 -4.80 -3.13
CA LYS A 53 22.45 -3.95 -4.07
C LYS A 53 21.98 -2.50 -3.96
N VAL A 54 22.92 -1.56 -4.03
CA VAL A 54 22.65 -0.12 -4.13
C VAL A 54 22.88 0.34 -5.56
N VAL A 55 21.91 1.06 -6.10
CA VAL A 55 22.01 1.77 -7.38
C VAL A 55 21.81 3.24 -7.10
N ASP A 56 22.85 4.03 -7.30
CA ASP A 56 22.86 5.48 -7.08
C ASP A 56 22.66 6.27 -8.39
N ASN A 57 22.68 7.59 -8.24
CA ASN A 57 22.55 8.53 -9.36
C ASN A 57 21.27 8.38 -10.19
N CYS A 58 20.25 7.71 -9.67
CA CYS A 58 18.93 7.65 -10.30
C CYS A 58 18.09 8.85 -9.86
N ASP A 59 17.88 9.79 -10.77
CA ASP A 59 16.98 10.92 -10.53
C ASP A 59 15.57 10.60 -11.04
N LEU A 60 14.60 10.60 -10.15
CA LEU A 60 13.19 10.37 -10.50
C LEU A 60 12.56 11.51 -11.34
N ASN A 61 13.29 12.59 -11.60
CA ASN A 61 12.88 13.61 -12.58
C ASN A 61 13.37 13.27 -14.00
N ASP A 62 14.25 12.30 -14.15
CA ASP A 62 14.79 11.87 -15.44
C ASP A 62 14.30 10.44 -15.79
N VAL A 63 13.36 10.39 -16.73
CA VAL A 63 12.79 9.13 -17.23
C VAL A 63 13.88 8.20 -17.82
N ASN A 64 14.91 8.77 -18.46
CA ASN A 64 15.99 7.96 -19.05
C ASN A 64 16.85 7.31 -17.96
N SER A 65 17.14 8.04 -16.89
CA SER A 65 17.88 7.50 -15.74
C SER A 65 17.12 6.33 -15.10
N ILE A 66 15.79 6.45 -14.95
CA ILE A 66 14.96 5.38 -14.40
C ILE A 66 14.92 4.18 -15.35
N ALA A 67 14.69 4.41 -16.66
CA ALA A 67 14.62 3.34 -17.66
C ALA A 67 15.92 2.53 -17.72
N ALA A 68 17.08 3.21 -17.69
CA ALA A 68 18.37 2.53 -17.66
C ALA A 68 18.55 1.60 -16.46
N VAL A 69 18.01 1.97 -15.30
CA VAL A 69 18.01 1.10 -14.11
C VAL A 69 17.10 -0.11 -14.32
N LEU A 70 15.89 0.08 -14.86
CA LEU A 70 14.96 -1.01 -15.12
C LEU A 70 15.51 -2.02 -16.14
N GLU A 71 16.14 -1.53 -17.22
CA GLU A 71 16.79 -2.37 -18.24
C GLU A 71 17.97 -3.17 -17.67
N ALA A 72 18.77 -2.56 -16.78
CA ALA A 72 19.93 -3.20 -16.18
C ALA A 72 19.56 -4.22 -15.10
N GLU A 73 18.58 -3.90 -14.26
CA GLU A 73 18.24 -4.73 -13.08
C GLU A 73 17.18 -5.78 -13.37
N LYS A 74 16.31 -5.57 -14.38
CA LYS A 74 15.20 -6.47 -14.77
C LYS A 74 14.43 -6.99 -13.55
N PRO A 75 13.81 -6.10 -12.77
CA PRO A 75 13.16 -6.50 -11.52
C PRO A 75 11.89 -7.29 -11.78
N ASP A 76 11.54 -8.20 -10.86
CA ASP A 76 10.22 -8.83 -10.80
C ASP A 76 9.18 -7.92 -10.11
N PHE A 77 9.65 -7.02 -9.23
CA PHE A 77 8.83 -6.05 -8.52
C PHE A 77 9.43 -4.65 -8.57
N ILE A 78 8.58 -3.64 -8.72
CA ILE A 78 8.93 -2.24 -8.55
C ILE A 78 8.05 -1.65 -7.44
N VAL A 79 8.68 -1.01 -6.44
CA VAL A 79 7.95 -0.32 -5.38
C VAL A 79 8.29 1.17 -5.39
N ASN A 80 7.32 1.99 -5.74
CA ASN A 80 7.43 3.43 -5.59
C ASN A 80 7.04 3.87 -4.17
N SER A 81 8.04 4.14 -3.33
CA SER A 81 7.86 4.75 -2.01
C SER A 81 8.35 6.20 -1.95
N SER A 82 8.57 6.83 -3.10
CA SER A 82 9.08 8.19 -3.21
C SER A 82 7.96 9.24 -3.09
N ARG A 83 8.33 10.43 -2.62
CA ARG A 83 7.47 11.61 -2.58
C ARG A 83 8.29 12.87 -2.87
N VAL A 84 7.67 13.86 -3.51
CA VAL A 84 8.30 15.16 -3.73
C VAL A 84 8.60 15.86 -2.40
N TYR A 85 7.66 15.78 -1.44
CA TYR A 85 7.79 16.31 -0.09
C TYR A 85 7.38 15.28 0.96
N SER A 86 7.73 15.54 2.23
CA SER A 86 7.33 14.69 3.35
C SER A 86 5.81 14.61 3.50
N GLY A 87 5.26 13.40 3.56
CA GLY A 87 3.83 13.17 3.76
C GLY A 87 3.30 13.68 5.10
N LEU A 88 4.15 13.79 6.13
CA LEU A 88 3.78 14.38 7.42
C LEU A 88 3.45 15.87 7.29
N LYS A 89 4.18 16.58 6.41
CA LYS A 89 3.94 18.00 6.17
C LYS A 89 2.59 18.25 5.50
N TYR A 90 2.25 17.50 4.45
CA TYR A 90 0.94 17.66 3.80
C TYR A 90 -0.19 17.22 4.73
N GLY A 91 -0.02 16.08 5.39
CA GLY A 91 -1.04 15.52 6.26
C GLY A 91 -1.47 16.48 7.35
N SER A 92 -0.51 17.17 7.98
CA SER A 92 -0.83 18.17 9.01
C SER A 92 -1.56 19.39 8.43
N ILE A 93 -1.13 19.90 7.29
CA ILE A 93 -1.76 21.08 6.66
C ILE A 93 -3.17 20.73 6.20
N SER A 94 -3.34 19.64 5.42
CA SER A 94 -4.63 19.25 4.88
C SER A 94 -5.65 18.99 5.99
N TRP A 95 -5.25 18.21 6.99
CA TRP A 95 -6.18 17.84 8.05
C TRP A 95 -6.59 18.99 8.94
N SER A 96 -5.65 19.88 9.29
CA SER A 96 -5.95 21.01 10.16
C SER A 96 -6.75 22.11 9.47
N ASN A 97 -6.57 22.28 8.16
CA ASN A 97 -7.11 23.44 7.45
C ASN A 97 -8.14 23.12 6.37
N LEU A 98 -8.00 21.99 5.68
CA LEU A 98 -8.78 21.67 4.49
C LEU A 98 -9.62 20.39 4.64
N ARG A 99 -9.22 19.48 5.50
CA ARG A 99 -9.79 18.13 5.65
C ARG A 99 -9.88 17.35 4.32
N ALA A 100 -8.97 17.65 3.38
CA ALA A 100 -8.93 17.04 2.07
C ALA A 100 -7.47 16.84 1.62
N TYR A 101 -7.19 15.71 0.97
CA TYR A 101 -5.86 15.37 0.47
C TYR A 101 -5.71 15.56 -1.04
N GLY A 102 -6.81 15.65 -1.77
CA GLY A 102 -6.82 15.76 -3.23
C GLY A 102 -5.98 16.92 -3.78
N ILE A 103 -5.88 18.01 -3.04
CA ILE A 103 -5.05 19.18 -3.40
C ILE A 103 -3.56 18.81 -3.59
N TRP A 104 -3.08 17.72 -3.00
CA TRP A 104 -1.70 17.26 -3.10
C TRP A 104 -1.47 16.25 -4.23
N THR A 105 -2.52 15.86 -4.94
CA THR A 105 -2.45 14.90 -6.03
C THR A 105 -1.39 15.25 -7.08
N PRO A 106 -1.28 16.50 -7.57
CA PRO A 106 -0.25 16.86 -8.55
C PRO A 106 1.18 16.57 -8.08
N LEU A 107 1.47 16.73 -6.80
CA LEU A 107 2.79 16.45 -6.23
C LEU A 107 3.03 14.94 -6.07
N SER A 108 1.99 14.16 -5.87
CA SER A 108 2.08 12.70 -5.80
C SER A 108 2.22 12.05 -7.17
N ILE A 109 1.65 12.64 -8.22
CA ILE A 109 1.71 12.16 -9.60
C ILE A 109 3.11 12.26 -10.20
N ARG A 110 3.88 13.29 -9.88
CA ARG A 110 5.13 13.62 -10.59
C ARG A 110 6.08 12.45 -10.74
N TYR A 111 6.48 11.81 -9.64
CA TYR A 111 7.41 10.69 -9.69
C TYR A 111 6.75 9.40 -10.18
N ALA A 112 5.49 9.17 -9.78
CA ALA A 112 4.72 8.03 -10.25
C ALA A 112 4.61 8.01 -11.79
N LYS A 113 4.29 9.15 -12.40
CA LYS A 113 4.24 9.31 -13.86
C LYS A 113 5.58 9.00 -14.50
N ASN A 114 6.68 9.60 -14.01
CA ASN A 114 8.01 9.40 -14.58
C ASN A 114 8.47 7.93 -14.49
N ILE A 115 8.14 7.25 -13.38
CA ILE A 115 8.44 5.82 -13.19
C ILE A 115 7.66 5.00 -14.23
N MET A 116 6.38 5.28 -14.44
CA MET A 116 5.58 4.52 -15.40
C MET A 116 5.92 4.85 -16.86
N GLU A 117 6.35 6.06 -17.17
CA GLU A 117 6.92 6.39 -18.49
C GLU A 117 8.27 5.66 -18.75
N ALA A 118 9.09 5.50 -17.71
CA ALA A 118 10.31 4.71 -17.78
C ALA A 118 10.03 3.21 -17.88
N TYR A 119 8.99 2.72 -17.20
CA TYR A 119 8.49 1.35 -17.25
C TYR A 119 8.13 0.97 -18.69
N ASP A 120 7.30 1.78 -19.35
CA ASP A 120 6.95 1.59 -20.77
C ASP A 120 8.18 1.63 -21.67
N LYS A 121 9.04 2.64 -21.47
CA LYS A 121 10.24 2.81 -22.27
C LYS A 121 11.21 1.62 -22.19
N ALA A 122 11.35 1.03 -21.01
CA ALA A 122 12.21 -0.12 -20.76
C ALA A 122 11.55 -1.45 -21.15
N ASN A 123 10.30 -1.47 -21.65
CA ASN A 123 9.49 -2.66 -21.83
C ASN A 123 9.54 -3.56 -20.57
N CYS A 124 9.38 -2.95 -19.41
CA CYS A 124 9.45 -3.65 -18.14
C CYS A 124 8.17 -4.44 -17.88
N GLU A 125 8.29 -5.65 -17.37
CA GLU A 125 7.16 -6.55 -17.06
C GLU A 125 6.99 -6.77 -15.54
N ALA A 126 7.72 -6.00 -14.72
CA ALA A 126 7.67 -6.11 -13.27
C ALA A 126 6.29 -5.80 -12.70
N ILE A 127 5.90 -6.51 -11.66
CA ILE A 127 4.73 -6.14 -10.85
C ILE A 127 5.03 -4.81 -10.15
N SER A 128 4.18 -3.83 -10.37
CA SER A 128 4.41 -2.45 -9.94
C SER A 128 3.48 -2.02 -8.81
N ILE A 129 4.07 -1.43 -7.76
CA ILE A 129 3.37 -1.02 -6.53
C ILE A 129 3.62 0.47 -6.27
N ASN A 130 2.57 1.25 -6.09
CA ASN A 130 2.67 2.67 -5.72
C ASN A 130 2.18 2.92 -4.29
N THR A 131 2.97 3.65 -3.49
CA THR A 131 2.61 4.00 -2.10
C THR A 131 2.10 5.45 -1.97
N SER A 132 2.24 6.25 -3.01
CA SER A 132 1.94 7.69 -2.92
C SER A 132 0.53 8.01 -3.41
N TYR A 133 -0.43 8.08 -2.50
CA TYR A 133 -1.85 8.42 -2.76
C TYR A 133 -2.45 7.59 -3.90
N SER A 134 -2.37 6.29 -3.75
CA SER A 134 -2.56 5.33 -4.82
C SER A 134 -3.97 5.30 -5.40
N ASP A 135 -4.98 5.48 -4.57
CA ASP A 135 -6.39 5.48 -4.96
C ASP A 135 -6.84 6.71 -5.79
N ALA A 136 -5.96 7.70 -5.95
CA ALA A 136 -6.13 8.82 -6.87
C ALA A 136 -5.09 8.84 -7.99
N VAL A 137 -3.81 8.57 -7.67
CA VAL A 137 -2.70 8.65 -8.63
C VAL A 137 -2.78 7.58 -9.71
N ILE A 138 -3.09 6.34 -9.35
CA ILE A 138 -3.18 5.24 -10.31
C ILE A 138 -4.35 5.44 -11.29
N PRO A 139 -5.58 5.74 -10.84
CA PRO A 139 -6.68 6.09 -11.74
C PRO A 139 -6.40 7.29 -12.63
N TRP A 140 -5.69 8.29 -12.11
CA TRP A 140 -5.29 9.44 -12.91
C TRP A 140 -4.36 9.04 -14.07
N LEU A 141 -3.34 8.22 -13.81
CA LEU A 141 -2.44 7.70 -14.85
C LEU A 141 -3.22 6.95 -15.93
N LYS A 142 -4.12 6.07 -15.54
CA LYS A 142 -5.00 5.34 -16.46
C LYS A 142 -5.86 6.28 -17.29
N SER A 143 -6.52 7.26 -16.67
CA SER A 143 -7.38 8.22 -17.36
C SER A 143 -6.62 9.12 -18.34
N ALA A 144 -5.34 9.37 -18.07
CA ALA A 144 -4.43 10.11 -18.94
C ALA A 144 -3.83 9.25 -20.07
N GLY A 145 -4.26 7.99 -20.22
CA GLY A 145 -3.74 7.06 -21.24
C GLY A 145 -2.28 6.69 -21.03
N LYS A 146 -1.81 6.69 -19.78
CA LYS A 146 -0.44 6.32 -19.40
C LYS A 146 -0.41 4.88 -18.87
N ALA A 147 0.77 4.25 -18.89
CA ALA A 147 1.03 3.10 -18.06
C ALA A 147 0.76 3.45 -16.59
N TYR A 148 0.25 2.51 -15.84
CA TYR A 148 -0.13 2.70 -14.44
C TYR A 148 0.23 1.47 -13.61
N PHE A 149 0.38 1.68 -12.30
CA PHE A 149 0.79 0.62 -11.38
C PHE A 149 -0.30 -0.44 -11.22
N ASP A 150 0.12 -1.69 -11.07
CA ASP A 150 -0.78 -2.83 -10.85
C ASP A 150 -1.47 -2.74 -9.50
N PHE A 151 -0.73 -2.32 -8.46
CA PHE A 151 -1.21 -2.23 -7.10
C PHE A 151 -0.91 -0.87 -6.48
N GLY A 152 -1.85 -0.39 -5.69
CA GLY A 152 -1.61 0.62 -4.70
C GLY A 152 -1.34 0.03 -3.32
N SER A 153 -0.62 0.76 -2.47
CA SER A 153 -0.46 0.38 -1.07
C SER A 153 -0.73 1.55 -0.15
N GLY A 154 -1.01 1.28 1.10
CA GLY A 154 -1.18 2.29 2.14
C GLY A 154 -2.50 2.20 2.89
N ASN A 155 -3.16 3.31 3.06
CA ASN A 155 -4.14 3.57 4.09
C ASN A 155 -5.26 2.53 4.26
N LEU A 156 -5.77 1.94 3.18
CA LEU A 156 -6.81 0.92 3.25
C LEU A 156 -6.41 -0.24 4.20
N ASN A 157 -5.18 -0.71 4.07
CA ASN A 157 -4.65 -1.80 4.91
C ASN A 157 -4.46 -1.38 6.37
N HIS A 158 -4.50 -0.09 6.69
CA HIS A 158 -4.41 0.37 8.07
C HIS A 158 -5.73 0.24 8.82
N LEU A 159 -6.85 0.23 8.12
CA LEU A 159 -8.18 0.14 8.74
C LEU A 159 -8.52 -1.31 9.11
N VAL A 160 -8.18 -2.28 8.26
CA VAL A 160 -8.47 -3.70 8.49
C VAL A 160 -7.96 -4.20 9.85
N PRO A 161 -6.70 -3.97 10.28
CA PRO A 161 -6.25 -4.38 11.60
C PRO A 161 -7.01 -3.75 12.75
N ARG A 162 -7.44 -2.50 12.64
CA ARG A 162 -8.19 -1.79 13.68
C ARG A 162 -9.59 -2.39 13.86
N ILE A 163 -10.21 -2.78 12.75
CA ILE A 163 -11.48 -3.52 12.76
C ILE A 163 -11.29 -4.87 13.47
N LYS A 164 -10.23 -5.60 13.12
CA LYS A 164 -9.90 -6.88 13.78
C LYS A 164 -9.66 -6.72 15.28
N PHE A 165 -9.00 -5.64 15.72
CA PHE A 165 -8.78 -5.39 17.15
C PHE A 165 -10.10 -5.19 17.90
N TYR A 166 -11.03 -4.38 17.37
CA TYR A 166 -12.35 -4.20 17.97
C TYR A 166 -13.14 -5.51 18.09
N ILE A 167 -13.21 -6.28 17.01
CA ILE A 167 -13.92 -7.56 16.99
C ILE A 167 -13.28 -8.56 17.97
N ALA A 168 -11.95 -8.64 17.96
CA ALA A 168 -11.23 -9.54 18.85
C ALA A 168 -11.48 -9.22 20.34
N GLU A 169 -11.45 -7.94 20.69
CA GLU A 169 -11.75 -7.48 22.06
C GLU A 169 -13.19 -7.78 22.44
N LYS A 170 -14.16 -7.42 21.58
CA LYS A 170 -15.60 -7.63 21.82
C LYS A 170 -15.96 -9.10 22.04
N TYR A 171 -15.34 -10.01 21.30
CA TYR A 171 -15.68 -11.44 21.32
C TYR A 171 -14.63 -12.33 22.01
N GLY A 172 -13.58 -11.77 22.59
CA GLY A 172 -12.52 -12.52 23.28
C GLY A 172 -11.69 -13.41 22.34
N ILE A 173 -11.52 -13.01 21.07
CA ILE A 173 -10.76 -13.76 20.06
C ILE A 173 -9.26 -13.48 20.25
N LYS A 174 -8.45 -14.51 20.46
CA LYS A 174 -7.02 -14.37 20.73
C LYS A 174 -6.18 -14.19 19.48
N ASN A 175 -6.58 -14.81 18.37
CA ASN A 175 -5.85 -14.74 17.09
C ASN A 175 -6.60 -13.84 16.12
N PHE A 176 -6.05 -12.65 15.86
CA PHE A 176 -6.65 -11.68 14.93
C PHE A 176 -6.72 -12.20 13.48
N ASN A 177 -5.86 -13.17 13.12
CA ASN A 177 -5.84 -13.73 11.76
C ASN A 177 -7.05 -14.63 11.47
N ASP A 178 -7.76 -15.09 12.51
CA ASP A 178 -8.97 -15.89 12.34
C ASP A 178 -10.22 -15.03 12.03
N ILE A 179 -10.06 -13.70 12.02
CA ILE A 179 -11.10 -12.75 11.67
C ILE A 179 -10.93 -12.34 10.23
N ASP A 180 -11.91 -12.66 9.40
CA ASP A 180 -11.95 -12.23 8.00
C ASP A 180 -12.69 -10.90 7.92
N VAL A 181 -12.05 -9.91 7.32
CA VAL A 181 -12.62 -8.61 7.04
C VAL A 181 -12.61 -8.41 5.54
N THR A 182 -13.77 -8.14 4.95
CA THR A 182 -13.90 -7.69 3.56
C THR A 182 -14.39 -6.26 3.57
N ILE A 183 -13.67 -5.34 2.92
CA ILE A 183 -13.98 -3.92 2.96
C ILE A 183 -13.67 -3.22 1.63
N ALA A 184 -14.56 -2.31 1.22
CA ALA A 184 -14.28 -1.38 0.13
C ALA A 184 -14.48 0.05 0.62
N VAL A 185 -13.38 0.81 0.64
CA VAL A 185 -13.30 2.19 1.15
C VAL A 185 -12.22 2.98 0.42
N SER A 186 -12.36 4.30 0.35
CA SER A 186 -11.34 5.20 -0.18
C SER A 186 -10.40 5.72 0.92
N HIS A 187 -9.34 6.41 0.50
CA HIS A 187 -8.41 7.11 1.37
C HIS A 187 -9.10 8.07 2.35
N PHE A 188 -10.15 8.78 1.92
CA PHE A 188 -10.91 9.66 2.78
C PHE A 188 -11.45 8.93 4.02
N HIS A 189 -12.09 7.78 3.82
CA HIS A 189 -12.61 6.97 4.90
C HIS A 189 -11.54 6.54 5.92
N ASP A 190 -10.39 6.03 5.44
CA ASP A 190 -9.33 5.62 6.35
C ASP A 190 -8.84 6.79 7.20
N VAL A 191 -8.67 7.98 6.60
CA VAL A 191 -8.19 9.16 7.31
C VAL A 191 -9.21 9.64 8.33
N VAL A 192 -10.49 9.78 7.95
CA VAL A 192 -11.55 10.27 8.85
C VAL A 192 -11.81 9.29 9.98
N ILE A 193 -11.95 8.01 9.68
CA ILE A 193 -12.17 6.98 10.71
C ILE A 193 -10.98 6.91 11.67
N SER A 194 -9.76 6.93 11.14
CA SER A 194 -8.55 6.86 11.96
C SER A 194 -8.37 8.01 12.92
N LYS A 195 -8.91 9.19 12.60
CA LYS A 195 -8.76 10.41 13.39
C LYS A 195 -10.00 10.78 14.19
N GLU A 196 -11.17 10.56 13.63
CA GLU A 196 -12.43 11.04 14.18
C GLU A 196 -13.42 9.92 14.56
N GLY A 197 -13.19 8.70 14.07
CA GLY A 197 -14.00 7.54 14.44
C GLY A 197 -15.40 7.53 13.82
N HIS A 198 -15.59 8.16 12.65
CA HIS A 198 -16.85 8.16 11.91
C HIS A 198 -16.62 8.20 10.40
N ALA A 199 -17.67 8.04 9.59
CA ALA A 199 -17.60 7.97 8.14
C ALA A 199 -18.12 9.22 7.42
N GLU A 200 -18.34 10.34 8.10
CA GLU A 200 -18.89 11.59 7.55
C GLU A 200 -20.22 11.39 6.79
N GLY A 201 -21.03 10.43 7.20
CA GLY A 201 -22.28 10.08 6.49
C GLY A 201 -22.11 9.32 5.19
N GLN A 202 -20.87 8.99 4.79
CA GLN A 202 -20.61 8.19 3.60
C GLN A 202 -20.79 6.70 3.86
N ASP A 203 -21.22 5.97 2.85
CA ASP A 203 -21.36 4.52 2.94
C ASP A 203 -20.00 3.83 2.97
N ILE A 204 -19.88 2.85 3.86
CA ILE A 204 -18.77 1.92 3.94
C ILE A 204 -19.30 0.52 3.68
N LEU A 205 -18.71 -0.16 2.72
CA LEU A 205 -18.97 -1.58 2.48
C LEU A 205 -18.04 -2.39 3.38
N LEU A 206 -18.62 -3.05 4.40
CA LEU A 206 -17.90 -3.80 5.42
C LEU A 206 -18.63 -5.10 5.74
N ASP A 207 -17.94 -6.21 5.58
CA ASP A 207 -18.36 -7.56 5.98
C ASP A 207 -17.30 -8.16 6.90
N ILE A 208 -17.72 -8.81 7.98
CA ILE A 208 -16.82 -9.40 8.97
C ILE A 208 -17.27 -10.80 9.31
N LYS A 209 -16.34 -11.75 9.20
CA LYS A 209 -16.59 -13.16 9.56
C LYS A 209 -15.53 -13.69 10.53
N PHE A 210 -15.95 -14.60 11.37
CA PHE A 210 -15.06 -15.40 12.21
C PHE A 210 -15.34 -16.87 11.95
N GLN A 211 -14.34 -17.61 11.49
CA GLN A 211 -14.47 -19.02 11.12
C GLN A 211 -15.65 -19.26 10.16
N GLY A 212 -15.81 -18.37 9.17
CA GLY A 212 -16.88 -18.43 8.16
C GLY A 212 -18.27 -18.02 8.60
N LYS A 213 -18.45 -17.60 9.86
CA LYS A 213 -19.73 -17.09 10.39
C LYS A 213 -19.73 -15.57 10.46
N ASP A 214 -20.84 -14.99 10.04
CA ASP A 214 -21.02 -13.54 10.11
C ASP A 214 -20.97 -13.05 11.56
N MET A 215 -20.28 -11.93 11.78
CA MET A 215 -20.15 -11.31 13.10
C MET A 215 -21.14 -10.15 13.22
N ASP A 216 -21.81 -10.09 14.37
CA ASP A 216 -22.65 -8.95 14.70
C ASP A 216 -21.85 -7.80 15.30
N PHE A 217 -22.02 -6.59 14.76
CA PHE A 217 -21.34 -5.40 15.26
C PHE A 217 -22.20 -4.15 15.08
N ASN A 218 -22.05 -3.22 16.01
CA ASN A 218 -22.58 -1.88 15.85
C ASN A 218 -21.57 -1.07 15.03
N LYS A 219 -21.97 -0.58 13.85
CA LYS A 219 -21.08 0.14 12.91
C LYS A 219 -20.49 1.42 13.52
N GLU A 220 -21.29 2.21 14.23
CA GLU A 220 -20.82 3.46 14.83
C GLU A 220 -19.78 3.20 15.93
N GLU A 221 -20.05 2.23 16.81
CA GLU A 221 -19.14 1.81 17.87
C GLU A 221 -17.83 1.26 17.30
N LEU A 222 -17.90 0.42 16.26
CA LEU A 222 -16.75 -0.12 15.57
C LEU A 222 -15.88 1.01 14.97
N LEU A 223 -16.50 1.95 14.23
CA LEU A 223 -15.75 3.06 13.62
C LEU A 223 -15.09 3.95 14.66
N LYS A 224 -15.79 4.24 15.76
CA LYS A 224 -15.24 4.99 16.90
C LYS A 224 -14.04 4.28 17.51
N SER A 225 -14.10 2.96 17.64
CA SER A 225 -13.00 2.15 18.18
C SER A 225 -11.80 2.04 17.24
N CYS A 226 -11.97 2.31 15.94
CA CYS A 226 -10.88 2.37 14.97
C CYS A 226 -10.01 3.63 15.11
N SER A 227 -10.45 4.66 15.85
CA SER A 227 -9.65 5.85 16.16
C SER A 227 -8.66 5.56 17.29
N ILE A 228 -7.56 4.87 16.94
CA ILE A 228 -6.52 4.46 17.89
C ILE A 228 -5.42 5.52 17.96
N ALA A 229 -5.06 5.95 19.18
CA ALA A 229 -3.98 6.90 19.39
C ALA A 229 -2.63 6.37 18.91
N MET A 230 -2.00 7.09 18.00
CA MET A 230 -0.69 6.75 17.45
C MET A 230 0.18 8.02 17.33
N PRO A 231 1.51 7.91 17.49
CA PRO A 231 2.39 9.07 17.32
C PRO A 231 2.32 9.58 15.87
N VAL A 232 2.38 10.91 15.72
CA VAL A 232 2.41 11.58 14.40
C VAL A 232 3.86 11.86 14.04
N ASP A 233 4.62 10.81 13.75
CA ASP A 233 6.02 10.88 13.37
C ASP A 233 6.37 9.88 12.26
N GLN A 234 7.67 9.73 11.95
CA GLN A 234 8.14 8.81 10.92
C GLN A 234 7.85 7.33 11.21
N LYS A 235 7.60 6.95 12.47
CA LYS A 235 7.25 5.56 12.82
C LYS A 235 5.97 5.10 12.17
N ARG A 236 5.03 6.01 11.88
CA ARG A 236 3.82 5.67 11.11
C ARG A 236 4.11 5.09 9.73
N ASN A 237 5.28 5.38 9.16
CA ASN A 237 5.71 4.81 7.88
C ASN A 237 5.95 3.28 7.94
N MET A 238 6.04 2.70 9.13
CA MET A 238 6.02 1.24 9.30
C MET A 238 4.74 0.62 8.74
N MET A 239 3.58 1.26 8.93
CA MET A 239 2.31 0.77 8.40
C MET A 239 2.28 0.81 6.86
N ASN A 240 2.79 1.90 6.26
CA ASN A 240 2.92 1.99 4.80
C ASN A 240 3.89 0.93 4.24
N ALA A 241 4.99 0.69 4.93
CA ALA A 241 5.93 -0.35 4.56
C ALA A 241 5.30 -1.75 4.70
N SER A 242 4.54 -1.99 5.76
CA SER A 242 3.79 -3.24 5.96
C SER A 242 2.76 -3.48 4.86
N SER A 243 2.07 -2.43 4.37
CA SER A 243 1.16 -2.56 3.24
C SER A 243 1.87 -2.98 1.94
N ASN A 244 3.06 -2.42 1.67
CA ASN A 244 3.86 -2.87 0.52
C ASN A 244 4.35 -4.30 0.71
N PHE A 245 4.80 -4.64 1.92
CA PHE A 245 5.24 -5.98 2.27
C PHE A 245 4.11 -7.00 2.09
N ASP A 246 2.90 -6.70 2.55
CA ASP A 246 1.73 -7.55 2.43
C ASP A 246 1.42 -7.90 0.96
N ILE A 247 1.48 -6.93 0.05
CA ILE A 247 1.29 -7.17 -1.39
C ILE A 247 2.38 -8.08 -1.94
N ILE A 248 3.67 -7.75 -1.71
CA ILE A 248 4.80 -8.55 -2.20
C ILE A 248 4.73 -9.98 -1.66
N PHE A 249 4.54 -10.11 -0.34
CA PHE A 249 4.48 -11.41 0.33
C PHE A 249 3.29 -12.24 -0.16
N SER A 250 2.14 -11.61 -0.39
CA SER A 250 0.94 -12.27 -0.92
C SER A 250 1.13 -12.75 -2.36
N VAL A 251 1.77 -11.95 -3.22
CA VAL A 251 2.12 -12.37 -4.58
C VAL A 251 3.11 -13.53 -4.57
N LEU A 252 4.18 -13.42 -3.77
CA LEU A 252 5.16 -14.51 -3.64
C LEU A 252 4.52 -15.79 -3.10
N THR A 253 3.63 -15.67 -2.11
CA THR A 253 2.88 -16.80 -1.56
C THR A 253 1.96 -17.42 -2.60
N ALA A 254 1.20 -16.58 -3.34
CA ALA A 254 0.30 -17.05 -4.38
C ALA A 254 1.07 -17.87 -5.45
N LEU A 255 2.16 -17.33 -5.96
CA LEU A 255 2.97 -17.99 -7.01
C LEU A 255 3.70 -19.24 -6.51
N ARG A 256 4.30 -19.19 -5.30
CA ARG A 256 5.08 -20.32 -4.77
C ARG A 256 4.22 -21.50 -4.33
N GLU A 257 3.01 -21.23 -3.87
CA GLU A 257 2.07 -22.24 -3.39
C GLU A 257 0.96 -22.54 -4.40
N GLU A 258 0.99 -21.92 -5.58
CA GLU A 258 -0.01 -22.06 -6.66
C GLU A 258 -1.45 -21.91 -6.17
N LYS A 259 -1.67 -20.96 -5.25
CA LYS A 259 -2.97 -20.72 -4.62
C LYS A 259 -3.45 -19.30 -4.78
N GLN A 260 -4.76 -19.09 -4.66
CA GLN A 260 -5.33 -17.76 -4.58
C GLN A 260 -5.09 -17.14 -3.21
N VAL A 261 -4.74 -15.84 -3.16
CA VAL A 261 -4.56 -15.07 -1.93
C VAL A 261 -5.45 -13.83 -1.95
N LYS A 262 -6.21 -13.63 -0.88
CA LYS A 262 -7.06 -12.45 -0.70
C LYS A 262 -6.31 -11.35 0.05
N ILE A 263 -6.35 -10.14 -0.47
CA ILE A 263 -5.82 -8.93 0.17
C ILE A 263 -6.72 -7.72 -0.13
N HIS A 264 -6.35 -6.57 0.42
CA HIS A 264 -6.98 -5.29 0.13
C HIS A 264 -5.96 -4.32 -0.46
N THR A 265 -6.28 -3.71 -1.59
CA THR A 265 -5.40 -2.71 -2.21
C THR A 265 -6.18 -1.53 -2.79
N PRO A 266 -5.67 -0.30 -2.68
CA PRO A 266 -6.21 0.84 -3.40
C PRO A 266 -5.70 0.90 -4.84
N GLY A 267 -6.44 1.48 -5.75
CA GLY A 267 -6.02 1.79 -7.11
C GLY A 267 -5.87 0.60 -8.06
N VAL A 268 -6.19 -0.62 -7.62
CA VAL A 268 -6.03 -1.83 -8.43
C VAL A 268 -6.81 -1.73 -9.75
N ASN A 269 -6.19 -2.19 -10.83
CA ASN A 269 -6.73 -2.09 -12.20
C ASN A 269 -7.08 -0.64 -12.62
N GLY A 270 -6.48 0.36 -11.97
CA GLY A 270 -6.74 1.76 -12.25
C GLY A 270 -8.11 2.27 -11.76
N GLU A 271 -8.72 1.60 -10.80
CA GLU A 271 -9.98 2.03 -10.19
C GLU A 271 -9.76 2.99 -9.02
N ILE A 272 -10.69 3.92 -8.84
CA ILE A 272 -10.67 4.88 -7.73
C ILE A 272 -11.01 4.18 -6.42
N GLY A 273 -10.22 4.44 -5.37
CA GLY A 273 -10.45 3.91 -4.04
C GLY A 273 -9.82 2.54 -3.80
N GLY A 274 -10.22 1.87 -2.75
CA GLY A 274 -9.67 0.61 -2.30
C GLY A 274 -10.67 -0.55 -2.35
N TYR A 275 -10.17 -1.73 -2.65
CA TYR A 275 -10.96 -2.92 -2.95
C TYR A 275 -10.41 -4.17 -2.29
N PRO A 276 -11.28 -5.11 -1.92
CA PRO A 276 -10.88 -6.50 -1.71
C PRO A 276 -10.53 -7.12 -3.05
N ILE A 277 -9.42 -7.83 -3.13
CA ILE A 277 -8.96 -8.50 -4.35
C ILE A 277 -8.48 -9.91 -4.08
N ILE A 278 -8.42 -10.70 -5.15
CA ILE A 278 -7.85 -12.03 -5.17
C ILE A 278 -6.66 -12.01 -6.13
N ILE A 279 -5.49 -12.38 -5.64
CA ILE A 279 -4.30 -12.61 -6.45
C ILE A 279 -4.34 -14.04 -6.97
N ASP A 280 -4.18 -14.21 -8.28
CA ASP A 280 -4.13 -15.51 -8.93
C ASP A 280 -2.78 -16.19 -8.69
N GLY A 281 -2.80 -17.49 -8.35
CA GLY A 281 -1.59 -18.24 -8.01
C GLY A 281 -0.72 -18.66 -9.19
N VAL A 282 -1.14 -18.42 -10.43
CA VAL A 282 -0.38 -18.78 -11.63
C VAL A 282 0.15 -17.54 -12.34
N THR A 283 -0.68 -16.53 -12.47
CA THR A 283 -0.38 -15.33 -13.27
C THR A 283 -0.01 -14.11 -12.43
N ALA A 284 -0.18 -14.18 -11.11
CA ALA A 284 -0.06 -13.04 -10.18
C ALA A 284 -1.01 -11.86 -10.50
N THR A 285 -1.98 -12.05 -11.39
CA THR A 285 -2.96 -11.01 -11.72
C THR A 285 -3.97 -10.81 -10.60
N ALA A 286 -4.41 -9.56 -10.41
CA ALA A 286 -5.41 -9.19 -9.43
C ALA A 286 -6.81 -9.18 -10.06
N LYS A 287 -7.77 -9.80 -9.37
CA LYS A 287 -9.20 -9.73 -9.67
C LYS A 287 -9.93 -9.16 -8.47
N PHE A 288 -11.02 -8.41 -8.71
CA PHE A 288 -11.88 -7.95 -7.62
C PHE A 288 -12.54 -9.15 -6.92
N ASP A 289 -12.55 -9.14 -5.59
CA ASP A 289 -13.32 -10.13 -4.82
C ASP A 289 -14.78 -9.68 -4.75
N GLU A 290 -15.60 -10.26 -5.62
CA GLU A 290 -17.03 -9.99 -5.69
C GLU A 290 -17.86 -10.99 -4.87
N SER A 291 -17.26 -11.66 -3.90
CA SER A 291 -17.96 -12.64 -3.06
C SER A 291 -19.03 -12.03 -2.15
N VAL A 292 -18.93 -10.73 -1.85
CA VAL A 292 -19.88 -10.00 -0.98
C VAL A 292 -20.62 -8.90 -1.74
N TRP A 293 -19.92 -8.10 -2.55
CA TRP A 293 -20.49 -7.01 -3.35
C TRP A 293 -20.01 -7.07 -4.77
N THR A 294 -20.83 -6.60 -5.69
CA THR A 294 -20.42 -6.43 -7.09
C THR A 294 -19.41 -5.30 -7.20
N ILE A 295 -18.59 -5.34 -8.25
CA ILE A 295 -17.63 -4.25 -8.54
C ILE A 295 -18.34 -2.90 -8.66
N ASP A 296 -19.54 -2.83 -9.21
CA ASP A 296 -20.28 -1.58 -9.37
C ASP A 296 -20.76 -0.99 -8.04
N GLN A 297 -21.13 -1.83 -7.08
CA GLN A 297 -21.42 -1.38 -5.71
C GLN A 297 -20.19 -0.80 -5.04
N MET A 298 -19.04 -1.48 -5.16
CA MET A 298 -17.77 -1.02 -4.61
C MET A 298 -17.28 0.27 -5.27
N ARG A 299 -17.40 0.38 -6.60
CA ARG A 299 -17.07 1.61 -7.34
C ARG A 299 -17.92 2.79 -6.88
N LYS A 300 -19.22 2.58 -6.70
CA LYS A 300 -20.14 3.64 -6.24
C LYS A 300 -19.68 4.16 -4.87
N ALA A 301 -19.52 3.30 -3.89
CA ALA A 301 -19.11 3.68 -2.54
C ALA A 301 -17.75 4.43 -2.54
N ASN A 302 -16.77 3.95 -3.31
CA ASN A 302 -15.46 4.58 -3.42
C ASN A 302 -15.52 5.96 -4.09
N ARG A 303 -16.32 6.16 -5.14
CA ARG A 303 -16.46 7.45 -5.80
C ARG A 303 -17.13 8.49 -4.91
N GLU A 304 -18.18 8.10 -4.18
CA GLU A 304 -18.87 8.99 -3.27
C GLU A 304 -17.96 9.47 -2.15
N SER A 305 -17.14 8.57 -1.59
CA SER A 305 -16.24 8.90 -0.49
C SER A 305 -14.98 9.66 -0.91
N ILE A 306 -14.36 9.33 -2.05
CA ILE A 306 -13.14 10.03 -2.47
C ILE A 306 -13.41 11.47 -2.93
N TYR A 307 -14.64 11.75 -3.36
CA TYR A 307 -15.08 13.11 -3.66
C TYR A 307 -14.94 14.04 -2.43
N CYS A 308 -15.14 13.50 -1.23
CA CYS A 308 -14.91 14.24 0.01
C CYS A 308 -13.41 14.54 0.26
N ASP A 309 -12.52 13.82 -0.37
CA ASP A 309 -11.06 14.07 -0.34
C ASP A 309 -10.61 15.11 -1.39
N GLY A 310 -11.54 15.59 -2.22
CA GLY A 310 -11.30 16.59 -3.25
C GLY A 310 -10.69 16.03 -4.54
N VAL A 311 -11.03 14.82 -4.90
CA VAL A 311 -10.58 14.12 -6.13
C VAL A 311 -11.73 13.95 -7.11
#